data_f0ffbf00ad7c68c92d7c2bd81d73f5e7
#
_entry.id   f0ffbf00ad7c68c92d7c2bd81d73f5e7
#
_cell.length_a   1.000
_cell.length_b   1.000
_cell.length_c   1.000
_cell.angle_alpha   90.00
_cell.angle_beta   90.00
_cell.angle_gamma   90.00
#
_symmetry.space_group_name_H-M   'P 1'
#
loop_
_entity.id
_entity.type
_entity.pdbx_description
1 polymer ?
#
loop_
_entity_poly.entity_id
_entity_poly.type
_entity_poly.pdbx_seq_one_letter_code
_entity_poly.pdbx_strand_id
1 'polypeptide(L)'
;MSAYWSEFLTVALIHLLAVASPGPDFAVILRQSLCKTRSAALWTSAGIGLGILFHVTYSLVGIGLLIAQSVWLFTVLKMVGAVYLLYVAWQCLKSRPLDAGALQAEGNAQGEHWKAFRLGLLTNVLNPKATLFFVALFSVVIQPDTPKSVQAVYGLWMSLATGLWFAGVSLALSAQRFREAFRRQVHRIEKLMGVVLVGLAARLFTASQN
;
A
#
# COMPACT_ATOMS: atom_id res chain seq x y z
N MET A 1 -21.65 -10.48 20.10
CA MET A 1 -20.71 -10.79 19.02
C MET A 1 -21.38 -10.98 17.66
N SER A 2 -22.61 -11.55 17.62
CA SER A 2 -23.35 -11.69 16.34
C SER A 2 -23.70 -10.35 15.66
N ALA A 3 -23.92 -9.29 16.43
CA ALA A 3 -24.35 -7.98 15.91
C ALA A 3 -23.33 -7.31 14.98
N TYR A 4 -22.02 -7.53 15.21
CA TYR A 4 -20.95 -6.91 14.41
C TYR A 4 -20.39 -7.82 13.32
N TRP A 5 -20.91 -9.05 13.17
CA TRP A 5 -20.36 -10.01 12.23
C TRP A 5 -20.65 -9.64 10.78
N SER A 6 -21.84 -9.15 10.47
CA SER A 6 -22.21 -8.68 9.13
C SER A 6 -21.40 -7.45 8.72
N GLU A 7 -21.21 -6.51 9.65
CA GLU A 7 -20.37 -5.33 9.42
C GLU A 7 -18.90 -5.75 9.18
N PHE A 8 -18.36 -6.65 10.01
CA PHE A 8 -17.02 -7.20 9.82
C PHE A 8 -16.84 -7.84 8.44
N LEU A 9 -17.77 -8.68 7.99
CA LEU A 9 -17.69 -9.32 6.67
C LEU A 9 -17.72 -8.29 5.53
N THR A 10 -18.53 -7.25 5.68
CA THR A 10 -18.56 -6.14 4.71
C THR A 10 -17.24 -5.39 4.68
N VAL A 11 -16.71 -5.02 5.83
CA VAL A 11 -15.39 -4.38 5.97
C VAL A 11 -14.30 -5.27 5.37
N ALA A 12 -14.30 -6.57 5.69
CA ALA A 12 -13.32 -7.53 5.21
C ALA A 12 -13.35 -7.66 3.68
N LEU A 13 -14.54 -7.80 3.09
CA LEU A 13 -14.69 -7.93 1.64
C LEU A 13 -14.22 -6.66 0.90
N ILE A 14 -14.71 -5.50 1.34
CA ILE A 14 -14.36 -4.20 0.73
C ILE A 14 -12.85 -3.97 0.85
N HIS A 15 -12.25 -4.30 2.01
CA HIS A 15 -10.83 -4.15 2.24
C HIS A 15 -9.99 -5.07 1.32
N LEU A 16 -10.33 -6.35 1.21
CA LEU A 16 -9.62 -7.29 0.33
C LEU A 16 -9.70 -6.86 -1.14
N LEU A 17 -10.85 -6.37 -1.61
CA LEU A 17 -10.97 -5.81 -2.97
C LEU A 17 -10.08 -4.57 -3.15
N ALA A 18 -10.01 -3.70 -2.14
CA ALA A 18 -9.17 -2.53 -2.18
C ALA A 18 -7.67 -2.88 -2.21
N VAL A 19 -7.24 -3.84 -1.38
CA VAL A 19 -5.84 -4.30 -1.32
C VAL A 19 -5.42 -5.01 -2.62
N ALA A 20 -6.31 -5.83 -3.19
CA ALA A 20 -6.05 -6.55 -4.44
C ALA A 20 -5.96 -5.60 -5.65
N SER A 21 -6.57 -4.42 -5.58
CA SER A 21 -6.56 -3.49 -6.71
C SER A 21 -5.20 -2.79 -6.86
N PRO A 22 -4.71 -2.59 -8.11
CA PRO A 22 -3.41 -1.96 -8.37
C PRO A 22 -3.26 -0.59 -7.71
N GLY A 23 -2.06 -0.32 -7.20
CA GLY A 23 -1.73 0.95 -6.54
C GLY A 23 -0.27 1.01 -6.11
N PRO A 24 0.14 2.06 -5.35
CA PRO A 24 1.53 2.25 -4.92
C PRO A 24 2.11 1.06 -4.15
N ASP A 25 1.34 0.48 -3.23
CA ASP A 25 1.77 -0.69 -2.44
C ASP A 25 2.07 -1.89 -3.33
N PHE A 26 1.18 -2.16 -4.30
CA PHE A 26 1.37 -3.24 -5.27
C PHE A 26 2.61 -3.00 -6.15
N ALA A 27 2.81 -1.76 -6.63
CA ALA A 27 3.97 -1.40 -7.45
C ALA A 27 5.30 -1.62 -6.71
N VAL A 28 5.37 -1.21 -5.44
CA VAL A 28 6.56 -1.40 -4.60
C VAL A 28 6.81 -2.89 -4.34
N ILE A 29 5.80 -3.67 -4.02
CA ILE A 29 5.93 -5.13 -3.83
C ILE A 29 6.40 -5.80 -5.10
N LEU A 30 5.82 -5.47 -6.25
CA LEU A 30 6.25 -6.00 -7.54
C LEU A 30 7.75 -5.75 -7.76
N ARG A 31 8.19 -4.50 -7.58
CA ARG A 31 9.60 -4.12 -7.70
C ARG A 31 10.50 -4.90 -6.73
N GLN A 32 10.14 -4.96 -5.44
CA GLN A 32 10.95 -5.65 -4.43
C GLN A 32 11.05 -7.15 -4.71
N SER A 33 9.94 -7.78 -5.15
CA SER A 33 9.90 -9.22 -5.43
C SER A 33 10.71 -9.61 -6.67
N LEU A 34 10.75 -8.74 -7.68
CA LEU A 34 11.40 -9.02 -8.96
C LEU A 34 12.86 -8.54 -9.02
N CYS A 35 13.17 -7.42 -8.34
CA CYS A 35 14.48 -6.75 -8.42
C CYS A 35 15.35 -6.90 -7.19
N LYS A 36 14.79 -7.39 -6.06
CA LYS A 36 15.49 -7.54 -4.79
C LYS A 36 15.41 -8.98 -4.27
N THR A 37 15.86 -9.17 -3.03
CA THR A 37 15.79 -10.47 -2.36
C THR A 37 14.36 -10.78 -1.91
N ARG A 38 14.01 -12.06 -1.81
CA ARG A 38 12.74 -12.51 -1.22
C ARG A 38 12.53 -11.94 0.19
N SER A 39 13.61 -11.87 0.98
CA SER A 39 13.56 -11.32 2.32
C SER A 39 13.20 -9.82 2.29
N ALA A 40 13.80 -9.02 1.39
CA ALA A 40 13.44 -7.61 1.24
C ALA A 40 11.97 -7.42 0.88
N ALA A 41 11.42 -8.25 -0.03
CA ALA A 41 10.01 -8.19 -0.38
C ALA A 41 9.07 -8.52 0.80
N LEU A 42 9.43 -9.52 1.62
CA LEU A 42 8.67 -9.85 2.83
C LEU A 42 8.73 -8.74 3.89
N TRP A 43 9.91 -8.13 4.11
CA TRP A 43 10.02 -6.99 5.02
C TRP A 43 9.25 -5.76 4.51
N THR A 44 9.21 -5.55 3.20
CA THR A 44 8.36 -4.51 2.60
C THR A 44 6.87 -4.80 2.86
N SER A 45 6.45 -6.06 2.71
CA SER A 45 5.06 -6.49 3.00
C SER A 45 4.69 -6.25 4.47
N ALA A 46 5.61 -6.57 5.40
CA ALA A 46 5.42 -6.29 6.82
C ALA A 46 5.29 -4.78 7.10
N GLY A 47 6.11 -3.95 6.44
CA GLY A 47 6.03 -2.50 6.54
C GLY A 47 4.69 -1.95 6.04
N ILE A 48 4.18 -2.44 4.90
CA ILE A 48 2.87 -2.06 4.37
C ILE A 48 1.76 -2.47 5.36
N GLY A 49 1.80 -3.70 5.87
CA GLY A 49 0.83 -4.17 6.85
C GLY A 49 0.80 -3.29 8.11
N LEU A 50 1.97 -2.90 8.63
CA LEU A 50 2.04 -1.99 9.77
C LEU A 50 1.51 -0.58 9.42
N GLY A 51 1.71 -0.11 8.19
CA GLY A 51 1.18 1.17 7.71
C GLY A 51 -0.34 1.27 7.81
N ILE A 52 -1.05 0.15 7.65
CA ILE A 52 -2.51 0.08 7.85
C ILE A 52 -2.90 0.52 9.26
N LEU A 53 -2.14 0.13 10.29
CA LEU A 53 -2.43 0.53 11.67
C LEU A 53 -2.33 2.05 11.86
N PHE A 54 -1.48 2.73 11.11
CA PHE A 54 -1.44 4.19 11.13
C PHE A 54 -2.77 4.79 10.65
N HIS A 55 -3.30 4.28 9.52
CA HIS A 55 -4.60 4.73 9.00
C HIS A 55 -5.75 4.42 9.97
N VAL A 56 -5.75 3.23 10.55
CA VAL A 56 -6.73 2.82 11.57
C VAL A 56 -6.67 3.73 12.80
N THR A 57 -5.46 4.02 13.30
CA THR A 57 -5.27 4.83 14.50
C THR A 57 -5.86 6.23 14.32
N TYR A 58 -5.53 6.94 13.24
CA TYR A 58 -6.11 8.28 13.05
C TYR A 58 -7.63 8.23 12.79
N SER A 59 -8.13 7.17 12.17
CA SER A 59 -9.57 6.99 11.96
C SER A 59 -10.30 6.76 13.29
N LEU A 60 -9.74 5.94 14.19
CA LEU A 60 -10.29 5.69 15.53
C LEU A 60 -10.33 6.96 16.41
N VAL A 61 -9.33 7.81 16.26
CA VAL A 61 -9.28 9.11 16.99
C VAL A 61 -10.26 10.13 16.39
N GLY A 62 -10.89 9.82 15.25
CA GLY A 62 -11.83 10.70 14.59
C GLY A 62 -11.20 11.74 13.66
N ILE A 63 -9.87 11.69 13.47
CA ILE A 63 -9.17 12.60 12.54
C ILE A 63 -9.66 12.39 11.11
N GLY A 64 -10.07 11.16 10.76
CA GLY A 64 -10.68 10.86 9.46
C GLY A 64 -11.91 11.71 9.16
N LEU A 65 -12.77 11.95 10.16
CA LEU A 65 -13.92 12.84 10.03
C LEU A 65 -13.51 14.31 9.89
N LEU A 66 -12.49 14.73 10.63
CA LEU A 66 -11.93 16.10 10.51
C LEU A 66 -11.31 16.32 9.13
N ILE A 67 -10.61 15.33 8.59
CA ILE A 67 -10.07 15.37 7.22
C ILE A 67 -11.21 15.48 6.20
N ALA A 68 -12.27 14.69 6.36
CA ALA A 68 -13.43 14.71 5.48
C ALA A 68 -14.18 16.05 5.53
N GLN A 69 -14.18 16.75 6.66
CA GLN A 69 -14.86 18.03 6.87
C GLN A 69 -13.97 19.26 6.59
N SER A 70 -12.65 19.11 6.54
CA SER A 70 -11.71 20.19 6.32
C SER A 70 -11.16 20.18 4.90
N VAL A 71 -11.67 21.07 4.05
CA VAL A 71 -11.19 21.27 2.65
C VAL A 71 -9.68 21.51 2.61
N TRP A 72 -9.15 22.30 3.54
CA TRP A 72 -7.72 22.59 3.63
C TRP A 72 -6.90 21.34 3.96
N LEU A 73 -7.27 20.60 5.00
CA LEU A 73 -6.54 19.40 5.45
C LEU A 73 -6.60 18.30 4.38
N PHE A 74 -7.77 18.10 3.75
CA PHE A 74 -7.92 17.19 2.62
C PHE A 74 -7.01 17.59 1.46
N THR A 75 -6.96 18.90 1.14
CA THR A 75 -6.13 19.43 0.05
C THR A 75 -4.65 19.19 0.32
N VAL A 76 -4.16 19.48 1.53
CA VAL A 76 -2.76 19.22 1.92
C VAL A 76 -2.43 17.74 1.78
N LEU A 77 -3.26 16.86 2.34
CA LEU A 77 -3.05 15.43 2.28
C LEU A 77 -3.04 14.89 0.84
N LYS A 78 -3.95 15.39 0.02
CA LYS A 78 -4.05 15.10 -1.42
C LYS A 78 -2.77 15.52 -2.16
N MET A 79 -2.26 16.71 -1.89
CA MET A 79 -1.05 17.22 -2.53
C MET A 79 0.19 16.43 -2.13
N VAL A 80 0.36 16.14 -0.82
CA VAL A 80 1.47 15.31 -0.32
C VAL A 80 1.42 13.92 -0.96
N GLY A 81 0.24 13.31 -1.00
CA GLY A 81 0.04 12.01 -1.64
C GLY A 81 0.35 12.03 -3.14
N ALA A 82 -0.11 13.05 -3.86
CA ALA A 82 0.15 13.18 -5.30
C ALA A 82 1.66 13.36 -5.60
N VAL A 83 2.36 14.19 -4.84
CA VAL A 83 3.82 14.36 -4.95
C VAL A 83 4.54 13.04 -4.67
N TYR A 84 4.11 12.31 -3.65
CA TYR A 84 4.69 10.99 -3.34
C TYR A 84 4.44 9.97 -4.46
N LEU A 85 3.23 9.94 -5.04
CA LEU A 85 2.94 9.10 -6.21
C LEU A 85 3.83 9.43 -7.40
N LEU A 86 4.07 10.71 -7.68
CA LEU A 86 4.98 11.15 -8.74
C LEU A 86 6.42 10.71 -8.45
N TYR A 87 6.87 10.76 -7.20
CA TYR A 87 8.17 10.27 -6.79
C TYR A 87 8.33 8.77 -7.05
N VAL A 88 7.34 7.95 -6.65
CA VAL A 88 7.35 6.50 -6.90
C VAL A 88 7.26 6.21 -8.40
N ALA A 89 6.40 6.93 -9.12
CA ALA A 89 6.25 6.82 -10.57
C ALA A 89 7.59 7.10 -11.28
N TRP A 90 8.28 8.16 -10.89
CA TRP A 90 9.59 8.52 -11.45
C TRP A 90 10.63 7.40 -11.22
N GLN A 91 10.65 6.78 -10.04
CA GLN A 91 11.52 5.63 -9.79
C GLN A 91 11.17 4.44 -10.71
N CYS A 92 9.89 4.15 -10.90
CA CYS A 92 9.44 3.10 -11.81
C CYS A 92 9.80 3.38 -13.27
N LEU A 93 9.65 4.63 -13.72
CA LEU A 93 9.98 5.04 -15.10
C LEU A 93 11.50 5.02 -15.38
N LYS A 94 12.33 5.27 -14.37
CA LYS A 94 13.79 5.18 -14.45
C LYS A 94 14.35 3.77 -14.35
N SER A 95 13.50 2.76 -14.17
CA SER A 95 13.97 1.38 -14.08
C SER A 95 14.72 0.96 -15.35
N ARG A 96 15.85 0.30 -15.14
CA ARG A 96 16.69 -0.25 -16.21
C ARG A 96 16.53 -1.77 -16.26
N PRO A 97 16.73 -2.42 -17.41
CA PRO A 97 16.83 -3.87 -17.47
C PRO A 97 17.84 -4.38 -16.43
N LEU A 98 17.47 -5.43 -15.71
CA LEU A 98 18.35 -6.02 -14.70
C LEU A 98 19.50 -6.74 -15.39
N ASP A 99 20.72 -6.31 -15.16
CA ASP A 99 21.91 -7.08 -15.49
C ASP A 99 22.00 -8.33 -14.61
N ALA A 100 22.30 -9.47 -15.22
CA ALA A 100 22.37 -10.76 -14.53
C ALA A 100 23.40 -10.81 -13.38
N GLY A 101 24.42 -9.94 -13.41
CA GLY A 101 25.45 -9.86 -12.39
C GLY A 101 25.10 -8.99 -11.17
N ALA A 102 24.09 -8.11 -11.27
CA ALA A 102 23.74 -7.19 -10.18
C ALA A 102 22.99 -7.84 -9.00
N LEU A 103 22.62 -9.12 -9.13
CA LEU A 103 21.85 -9.86 -8.10
C LEU A 103 22.75 -10.47 -7.00
N GLN A 104 24.07 -10.33 -7.08
CA GLN A 104 25.04 -10.93 -6.14
C GLN A 104 25.69 -9.90 -5.19
N ALA A 105 25.22 -8.67 -5.12
CA ALA A 105 25.67 -7.77 -4.08
C ALA A 105 25.10 -8.25 -2.74
N GLU A 106 25.87 -9.05 -2.02
CA GLU A 106 25.71 -9.35 -0.61
C GLU A 106 25.91 -8.05 0.19
N GLY A 107 24.86 -7.23 0.22
CA GLY A 107 24.78 -6.12 1.15
C GLY A 107 24.50 -6.66 2.54
N ASN A 108 24.97 -5.97 3.58
CA ASN A 108 24.74 -6.28 4.98
C ASN A 108 23.21 -6.51 5.20
N ALA A 109 22.80 -7.78 5.34
CA ALA A 109 21.40 -8.23 5.28
C ALA A 109 20.49 -7.45 6.24
N GLN A 110 21.01 -7.07 7.41
CA GLN A 110 20.27 -6.35 8.44
C GLN A 110 19.92 -4.91 8.05
N GLY A 111 20.82 -4.20 7.37
CA GLY A 111 20.56 -2.84 6.85
C GLY A 111 19.59 -2.83 5.67
N GLU A 112 19.54 -3.89 4.87
CA GLU A 112 18.58 -4.03 3.77
C GLU A 112 17.16 -4.34 4.26
N HIS A 113 16.99 -5.15 5.30
CA HIS A 113 15.70 -5.46 5.90
C HIS A 113 15.00 -4.22 6.44
N TRP A 114 15.71 -3.40 7.20
CA TRP A 114 15.18 -2.16 7.74
C TRP A 114 14.81 -1.14 6.65
N LYS A 115 15.65 -1.01 5.63
CA LYS A 115 15.35 -0.15 4.46
C LYS A 115 14.09 -0.63 3.73
N ALA A 116 13.96 -1.94 3.52
CA ALA A 116 12.81 -2.55 2.87
C ALA A 116 11.53 -2.35 3.69
N PHE A 117 11.59 -2.59 5.00
CA PHE A 117 10.48 -2.36 5.92
C PHE A 117 10.02 -0.89 5.90
N ARG A 118 10.97 0.05 6.05
CA ARG A 118 10.66 1.50 5.99
C ARG A 118 10.07 1.90 4.64
N LEU A 119 10.56 1.34 3.56
CA LEU A 119 10.01 1.60 2.23
C LEU A 119 8.53 1.19 2.18
N GLY A 120 8.19 -0.02 2.63
CA GLY A 120 6.81 -0.48 2.67
C GLY A 120 5.94 0.38 3.58
N LEU A 121 6.42 0.67 4.80
CA LEU A 121 5.72 1.50 5.77
C LEU A 121 5.41 2.90 5.21
N LEU A 122 6.43 3.59 4.69
CA LEU A 122 6.25 4.94 4.16
C LEU A 122 5.39 4.94 2.89
N THR A 123 5.53 3.91 2.04
CA THR A 123 4.67 3.78 0.86
C THR A 123 3.21 3.71 1.26
N ASN A 124 2.85 2.90 2.25
CA ASN A 124 1.47 2.76 2.68
C ASN A 124 0.97 3.98 3.45
N VAL A 125 1.73 4.48 4.43
CA VAL A 125 1.34 5.66 5.23
C VAL A 125 1.09 6.90 4.37
N LEU A 126 1.90 7.09 3.33
CA LEU A 126 1.77 8.21 2.38
C LEU A 126 0.90 7.87 1.17
N ASN A 127 0.30 6.66 1.14
CA ASN A 127 -0.54 6.23 0.04
C ASN A 127 -1.91 6.93 0.07
N PRO A 128 -2.21 7.85 -0.86
CA PRO A 128 -3.49 8.56 -0.87
C PRO A 128 -4.67 7.63 -1.11
N LYS A 129 -4.47 6.53 -1.84
CA LYS A 129 -5.51 5.50 -2.04
C LYS A 129 -5.88 4.86 -0.70
N ALA A 130 -4.88 4.50 0.13
CA ALA A 130 -5.12 3.96 1.46
C ALA A 130 -5.81 5.00 2.36
N THR A 131 -5.31 6.23 2.38
CA THR A 131 -5.92 7.32 3.16
C THR A 131 -7.40 7.52 2.82
N LEU A 132 -7.73 7.69 1.53
CA LEU A 132 -9.12 7.90 1.08
C LEU A 132 -9.98 6.68 1.38
N PHE A 133 -9.42 5.46 1.22
CA PHE A 133 -10.12 4.23 1.58
C PHE A 133 -10.50 4.20 3.06
N PHE A 134 -9.54 4.45 3.97
CA PHE A 134 -9.81 4.42 5.41
C PHE A 134 -10.74 5.54 5.87
N VAL A 135 -10.62 6.75 5.31
CA VAL A 135 -11.57 7.84 5.57
C VAL A 135 -12.98 7.41 5.18
N ALA A 136 -13.17 6.86 3.97
CA ALA A 136 -14.49 6.41 3.52
C ALA A 136 -15.01 5.23 4.36
N LEU A 137 -14.16 4.23 4.66
CA LEU A 137 -14.54 3.06 5.42
C LEU A 137 -15.06 3.43 6.81
N PHE A 138 -14.35 4.27 7.53
CA PHE A 138 -14.69 4.69 8.89
C PHE A 138 -15.79 5.75 8.95
N SER A 139 -16.07 6.46 7.86
CA SER A 139 -17.12 7.48 7.80
C SER A 139 -18.44 6.96 7.26
N VAL A 140 -18.44 5.90 6.42
CA VAL A 140 -19.63 5.47 5.67
C VAL A 140 -20.01 4.01 5.97
N VAL A 141 -19.01 3.13 6.15
CA VAL A 141 -19.28 1.67 6.26
C VAL A 141 -19.41 1.22 7.71
N ILE A 142 -18.48 1.70 8.58
CA ILE A 142 -18.51 1.36 10.00
C ILE A 142 -19.57 2.21 10.68
N GLN A 143 -20.48 1.57 11.42
CA GLN A 143 -21.57 2.26 12.09
C GLN A 143 -21.04 3.17 13.22
N PRO A 144 -21.65 4.34 13.44
CA PRO A 144 -21.18 5.28 14.48
C PRO A 144 -21.24 4.72 15.91
N ASP A 145 -22.15 3.78 16.16
CA ASP A 145 -22.34 3.11 17.45
C ASP A 145 -21.45 1.88 17.64
N THR A 146 -20.68 1.46 16.62
CA THR A 146 -19.71 0.37 16.76
C THR A 146 -18.63 0.74 17.78
N PRO A 147 -18.46 -0.04 18.85
CA PRO A 147 -17.46 0.25 19.88
C PRO A 147 -16.04 0.37 19.32
N LYS A 148 -15.24 1.31 19.84
CA LYS A 148 -13.85 1.52 19.39
C LYS A 148 -12.98 0.26 19.50
N SER A 149 -13.23 -0.58 20.51
CA SER A 149 -12.56 -1.88 20.65
C SER A 149 -12.86 -2.83 19.48
N VAL A 150 -14.09 -2.86 19.00
CA VAL A 150 -14.49 -3.66 17.83
C VAL A 150 -13.84 -3.09 16.56
N GLN A 151 -13.87 -1.77 16.38
CA GLN A 151 -13.21 -1.08 15.28
C GLN A 151 -11.69 -1.36 15.28
N ALA A 152 -11.04 -1.41 16.46
CA ALA A 152 -9.63 -1.76 16.59
C ALA A 152 -9.35 -3.21 16.16
N VAL A 153 -10.24 -4.15 16.47
CA VAL A 153 -10.16 -5.55 15.99
C VAL A 153 -10.25 -5.61 14.47
N TYR A 154 -11.17 -4.85 13.85
CA TYR A 154 -11.22 -4.73 12.40
C TYR A 154 -9.91 -4.20 11.81
N GLY A 155 -9.35 -3.16 12.44
CA GLY A 155 -8.07 -2.58 12.03
C GLY A 155 -6.91 -3.56 12.12
N LEU A 156 -6.83 -4.32 13.20
CA LEU A 156 -5.81 -5.34 13.37
C LEU A 156 -5.93 -6.44 12.31
N TRP A 157 -7.16 -6.90 12.05
CA TRP A 157 -7.41 -7.86 10.98
C TRP A 157 -7.00 -7.30 9.61
N MET A 158 -7.36 -6.05 9.28
CA MET A 158 -6.98 -5.41 8.01
C MET A 158 -5.46 -5.29 7.86
N SER A 159 -4.74 -4.95 8.93
CA SER A 159 -3.29 -4.90 8.96
C SER A 159 -2.67 -6.27 8.65
N LEU A 160 -3.11 -7.31 9.34
CA LEU A 160 -2.62 -8.68 9.14
C LEU A 160 -2.98 -9.19 7.74
N ALA A 161 -4.22 -8.99 7.29
CA ALA A 161 -4.68 -9.42 5.98
C ALA A 161 -3.87 -8.74 4.86
N THR A 162 -3.58 -7.44 4.98
CA THR A 162 -2.73 -6.71 4.02
C THR A 162 -1.29 -7.25 3.99
N GLY A 163 -0.68 -7.42 5.18
CA GLY A 163 0.67 -7.96 5.29
C GLY A 163 0.78 -9.36 4.68
N LEU A 164 -0.18 -10.24 5.00
CA LEU A 164 -0.24 -11.61 4.48
C LEU A 164 -0.53 -11.64 2.97
N TRP A 165 -1.43 -10.80 2.47
CA TRP A 165 -1.69 -10.66 1.04
C TRP A 165 -0.42 -10.32 0.27
N PHE A 166 0.27 -9.26 0.67
CA PHE A 166 1.49 -8.85 -0.02
C PHE A 166 2.67 -9.79 0.21
N ALA A 167 2.74 -10.48 1.35
CA ALA A 167 3.69 -11.57 1.55
C ALA A 167 3.41 -12.72 0.57
N GLY A 168 2.16 -13.13 0.42
CA GLY A 168 1.75 -14.13 -0.56
C GLY A 168 2.11 -13.75 -2.00
N VAL A 169 1.79 -12.51 -2.40
CA VAL A 169 2.18 -11.95 -3.70
C VAL A 169 3.70 -11.95 -3.86
N SER A 170 4.45 -11.54 -2.83
CA SER A 170 5.92 -11.54 -2.84
C SER A 170 6.49 -12.93 -3.02
N LEU A 171 5.94 -13.94 -2.34
CA LEU A 171 6.36 -15.32 -2.46
C LEU A 171 6.07 -15.89 -3.86
N ALA A 172 4.88 -15.62 -4.39
CA ALA A 172 4.50 -16.05 -5.73
C ALA A 172 5.42 -15.44 -6.79
N LEU A 173 5.68 -14.13 -6.72
CA LEU A 173 6.54 -13.42 -7.68
C LEU A 173 8.03 -13.72 -7.50
N SER A 174 8.46 -14.18 -6.31
CA SER A 174 9.85 -14.57 -6.05
C SER A 174 10.17 -15.99 -6.50
N ALA A 175 9.19 -16.79 -6.90
CA ALA A 175 9.43 -18.13 -7.42
C ALA A 175 10.24 -18.07 -8.74
N GLN A 176 11.25 -18.94 -8.88
CA GLN A 176 12.24 -18.90 -9.97
C GLN A 176 11.58 -18.93 -11.36
N ARG A 177 10.51 -19.71 -11.53
CA ARG A 177 9.74 -19.76 -12.79
C ARG A 177 9.14 -18.41 -13.17
N PHE A 178 8.61 -17.66 -12.19
CA PHE A 178 8.09 -16.32 -12.40
C PHE A 178 9.20 -15.30 -12.64
N ARG A 179 10.31 -15.40 -11.90
CA ARG A 179 11.48 -14.52 -12.09
C ARG A 179 12.04 -14.64 -13.52
N GLU A 180 12.21 -15.81 -14.03
CA GLU A 180 12.77 -16.04 -15.39
C GLU A 180 11.82 -15.56 -16.49
N ALA A 181 10.53 -15.85 -16.37
CA ALA A 181 9.51 -15.39 -17.33
C ALA A 181 9.36 -13.85 -17.30
N PHE A 182 9.39 -13.25 -16.11
CA PHE A 182 9.21 -11.81 -15.94
C PHE A 182 10.50 -10.99 -16.07
N ARG A 183 11.69 -11.58 -15.89
CA ARG A 183 12.97 -10.85 -15.90
C ARG A 183 13.18 -10.00 -17.16
N ARG A 184 12.75 -10.49 -18.31
CA ARG A 184 12.80 -9.75 -19.57
C ARG A 184 11.75 -8.65 -19.68
N GLN A 185 10.69 -8.71 -18.89
CA GLN A 185 9.54 -7.81 -18.96
C GLN A 185 9.41 -6.87 -17.76
N VAL A 186 10.20 -7.09 -16.67
CA VAL A 186 10.11 -6.31 -15.43
C VAL A 186 10.17 -4.82 -15.69
N HIS A 187 11.15 -4.35 -16.46
CA HIS A 187 11.30 -2.93 -16.77
C HIS A 187 10.09 -2.35 -17.55
N ARG A 188 9.43 -3.16 -18.37
CA ARG A 188 8.21 -2.75 -19.09
C ARG A 188 7.03 -2.64 -18.11
N ILE A 189 6.92 -3.62 -17.20
CA ILE A 189 5.89 -3.62 -16.16
C ILE A 189 6.11 -2.44 -15.21
N GLU A 190 7.35 -2.19 -14.77
CA GLU A 190 7.68 -1.03 -13.93
C GLU A 190 7.35 0.29 -14.65
N LYS A 191 7.70 0.43 -15.93
CA LYS A 191 7.34 1.62 -16.72
C LYS A 191 5.82 1.78 -16.84
N LEU A 192 5.10 0.69 -17.12
CA LEU A 192 3.64 0.72 -17.16
C LEU A 192 3.05 1.15 -15.81
N MET A 193 3.55 0.59 -14.72
CA MET A 193 3.15 1.00 -13.36
C MET A 193 3.48 2.48 -13.11
N GLY A 194 4.65 2.95 -13.55
CA GLY A 194 5.03 4.37 -13.49
C GLY A 194 4.00 5.27 -14.21
N VAL A 195 3.59 4.89 -15.41
CA VAL A 195 2.56 5.63 -16.17
C VAL A 195 1.22 5.62 -15.43
N VAL A 196 0.80 4.47 -14.89
CA VAL A 196 -0.44 4.36 -14.09
C VAL A 196 -0.38 5.26 -12.86
N LEU A 197 0.77 5.28 -12.15
CA LEU A 197 0.96 6.12 -10.97
C LEU A 197 0.96 7.62 -11.32
N VAL A 198 1.52 8.02 -12.47
CA VAL A 198 1.39 9.41 -12.97
C VAL A 198 -0.07 9.74 -13.23
N GLY A 199 -0.82 8.85 -13.89
CA GLY A 199 -2.25 9.05 -14.13
C GLY A 199 -3.05 9.18 -12.83
N LEU A 200 -2.76 8.35 -11.82
CA LEU A 200 -3.38 8.45 -10.49
C LEU A 200 -3.01 9.76 -9.79
N ALA A 201 -1.76 10.19 -9.86
CA ALA A 201 -1.33 11.48 -9.30
C ALA A 201 -2.06 12.65 -9.98
N ALA A 202 -2.13 12.66 -11.31
CA ALA A 202 -2.85 13.68 -12.07
C ALA A 202 -4.34 13.72 -11.69
N ARG A 203 -4.98 12.55 -11.59
CA ARG A 203 -6.37 12.44 -11.14
C ARG A 203 -6.56 12.97 -9.71
N LEU A 204 -5.58 12.69 -8.84
CA LEU A 204 -5.61 13.18 -7.46
C LEU A 204 -5.48 14.71 -7.41
N PHE A 205 -4.65 15.34 -8.26
CA PHE A 205 -4.56 16.79 -8.37
C PHE A 205 -5.88 17.43 -8.81
N THR A 206 -6.61 16.78 -9.71
CA THR A 206 -7.88 17.31 -10.25
C THR A 206 -9.10 16.97 -9.41
N ALA A 207 -8.99 16.04 -8.46
CA ALA A 207 -10.10 15.66 -7.58
C ALA A 207 -10.50 16.85 -6.69
N SER A 208 -11.79 17.26 -6.75
CA SER A 208 -12.40 18.23 -5.84
C SER A 208 -13.14 17.50 -4.72
N GLN A 209 -13.27 18.15 -3.56
CA GLN A 209 -14.30 17.79 -2.58
C GLN A 209 -15.63 18.34 -3.12
N ASN A 210 -16.48 17.49 -3.58
CA ASN A 210 -17.90 17.78 -3.78
C ASN A 210 -18.68 17.30 -2.57
#